data_b8755f64b51a59d997421d7c7c3bd44b
#
_entry.id   b8755f64b51a59d997421d7c7c3bd44b
#
_cell.length_a   1.000
_cell.length_b   1.000
_cell.length_c   1.000
_cell.angle_alpha   90.00
_cell.angle_beta   90.00
_cell.angle_gamma   90.00
#
_symmetry.space_group_name_H-M   'P 1'
#
loop_
_entity.id
_entity.type
_entity.pdbx_description
1 polymer ?
#
loop_
_entity_poly.entity_id
_entity_poly.type
_entity_poly.pdbx_seq_one_letter_code
_entity_poly.pdbx_strand_id
1 'polypeptide(L)'
;MDTPEPVIVEKSRWIEAPPDRVWAVLTQPRLIRRWMEVEPSLDDEAPLDLGRRLAWCDASGTPYLIGTVIVCDARHRLVLELADASWPRPAAPGEVTYGFTLSEQRHGVRVDFRLGDLAIDADALTWRDAYVASQELERIDRLARENP
;
A
#
# COMPACT_ATOMS: atom_id res chain seq x y z
N MET A 1 -0.10 10.48 -31.10
CA MET A 1 -0.92 10.44 -29.87
C MET A 1 0.01 10.38 -28.68
N ASP A 2 -0.16 11.34 -27.80
CA ASP A 2 0.73 11.42 -26.67
C ASP A 2 0.32 10.40 -25.61
N THR A 3 1.30 9.62 -25.14
CA THR A 3 1.09 8.76 -23.98
C THR A 3 0.98 9.65 -22.74
N PRO A 4 -0.02 9.45 -21.85
CA PRO A 4 -0.09 10.21 -20.62
C PRO A 4 1.20 10.07 -19.81
N GLU A 5 1.64 11.15 -19.20
CA GLU A 5 2.77 11.08 -18.29
C GLU A 5 2.43 10.20 -17.10
N PRO A 6 3.38 9.37 -16.65
CA PRO A 6 3.15 8.57 -15.46
C PRO A 6 2.84 9.43 -14.23
N VAL A 7 1.90 8.98 -13.41
CA VAL A 7 1.54 9.62 -12.14
C VAL A 7 1.91 8.65 -11.03
N ILE A 8 3.04 8.89 -10.38
CA ILE A 8 3.62 7.97 -9.42
C ILE A 8 3.96 8.74 -8.14
N VAL A 9 3.66 8.13 -6.99
CA VAL A 9 4.07 8.60 -5.67
C VAL A 9 5.20 7.71 -5.19
N GLU A 10 6.32 8.33 -4.81
CA GLU A 10 7.44 7.61 -4.20
C GLU A 10 7.84 8.34 -2.92
N LYS A 11 7.94 7.60 -1.82
CA LYS A 11 8.31 8.12 -0.52
C LYS A 11 9.21 7.12 0.19
N SER A 12 10.06 7.60 1.08
CA SER A 12 10.96 6.74 1.85
C SER A 12 10.99 7.19 3.30
N ARG A 13 11.23 6.24 4.21
CA ARG A 13 11.43 6.55 5.63
C ARG A 13 12.36 5.54 6.27
N TRP A 14 13.28 6.05 7.08
CA TRP A 14 14.09 5.23 7.96
C TRP A 14 13.31 4.92 9.24
N ILE A 15 13.27 3.64 9.63
CA ILE A 15 12.56 3.18 10.82
C ILE A 15 13.54 2.43 11.72
N GLU A 16 13.72 2.92 12.96
CA GLU A 16 14.56 2.27 13.97
C GLU A 16 13.76 1.17 14.66
N ALA A 17 13.57 0.06 13.96
CA ALA A 17 12.89 -1.12 14.47
C ALA A 17 13.40 -2.34 13.71
N PRO A 18 13.28 -3.55 14.30
CA PRO A 18 13.68 -4.77 13.59
C PRO A 18 12.81 -5.01 12.34
N PRO A 19 13.36 -5.62 11.29
CA PRO A 19 12.59 -5.93 10.07
C PRO A 19 11.31 -6.73 10.34
N ASP A 20 11.35 -7.67 11.29
CA ASP A 20 10.17 -8.46 11.66
C ASP A 20 9.02 -7.60 12.17
N ARG A 21 9.34 -6.55 12.95
CA ARG A 21 8.33 -5.64 13.48
C ARG A 21 7.71 -4.80 12.38
N VAL A 22 8.53 -4.26 11.50
CA VAL A 22 8.06 -3.49 10.34
C VAL A 22 7.19 -4.37 9.45
N TRP A 23 7.63 -5.59 9.18
CA TRP A 23 6.87 -6.54 8.37
C TRP A 23 5.51 -6.87 8.99
N ALA A 24 5.47 -7.11 10.30
CA ALA A 24 4.22 -7.37 11.01
C ALA A 24 3.25 -6.19 10.87
N VAL A 25 3.73 -4.96 10.99
CA VAL A 25 2.90 -3.76 10.84
C VAL A 25 2.31 -3.69 9.43
N LEU A 26 3.08 -4.05 8.41
CA LEU A 26 2.63 -4.01 7.02
C LEU A 26 1.62 -5.11 6.67
N THR A 27 1.65 -6.25 7.36
CA THR A 27 0.93 -7.44 6.92
C THR A 27 -0.20 -7.90 7.84
N GLN A 28 -0.23 -7.48 9.10
CA GLN A 28 -1.28 -7.91 10.02
C GLN A 28 -2.50 -6.98 9.91
N PRO A 29 -3.69 -7.51 9.61
CA PRO A 29 -4.89 -6.69 9.39
C PRO A 29 -5.20 -5.72 10.53
N ARG A 30 -5.07 -6.16 11.79
CA ARG A 30 -5.32 -5.28 12.95
C ARG A 30 -4.40 -4.06 12.97
N LEU A 31 -3.18 -4.18 12.44
CA LEU A 31 -2.24 -3.08 12.35
C LEU A 31 -2.43 -2.25 11.08
N ILE A 32 -2.75 -2.90 9.96
CA ILE A 32 -3.06 -2.23 8.69
C ILE A 32 -4.17 -1.20 8.89
N ARG A 33 -5.21 -1.53 9.66
CA ARG A 33 -6.32 -0.62 9.93
C ARG A 33 -5.87 0.64 10.68
N ARG A 34 -4.73 0.59 11.35
CA ARG A 34 -4.21 1.72 12.13
C ARG A 34 -3.29 2.65 11.34
N TRP A 35 -2.71 2.18 10.23
CA TRP A 35 -1.78 3.04 9.47
C TRP A 35 -2.27 3.39 8.07
N MET A 36 -3.09 2.55 7.45
CA MET A 36 -3.53 2.79 6.08
C MET A 36 -4.44 4.02 6.02
N GLU A 37 -4.22 4.87 5.01
CA GLU A 37 -4.93 6.16 4.89
C GLU A 37 -6.43 5.99 4.83
N VAL A 38 -6.90 4.97 4.11
CA VAL A 38 -8.31 4.58 4.06
C VAL A 38 -8.39 3.14 4.57
N GLU A 39 -9.25 2.91 5.57
CA GLU A 39 -9.36 1.60 6.18
C GLU A 39 -9.91 0.56 5.21
N PRO A 40 -9.18 -0.53 4.95
CA PRO A 40 -9.67 -1.59 4.07
C PRO A 40 -10.57 -2.58 4.80
N SER A 41 -11.36 -3.31 4.03
CA SER A 41 -12.11 -4.46 4.48
C SER A 41 -11.33 -5.73 4.13
N LEU A 42 -11.20 -6.63 5.09
CA LEU A 42 -10.54 -7.93 4.93
C LEU A 42 -11.47 -9.03 5.45
N ASP A 43 -11.40 -10.21 4.83
CA ASP A 43 -12.28 -11.33 5.17
C ASP A 43 -11.99 -11.94 6.54
N ASP A 44 -10.73 -11.89 6.97
CA ASP A 44 -10.30 -12.45 8.25
C ASP A 44 -9.07 -11.69 8.77
N GLU A 45 -8.55 -12.12 9.92
CA GLU A 45 -7.39 -11.50 10.57
C GLU A 45 -6.06 -12.19 10.25
N ALA A 46 -6.04 -13.10 9.28
CA ALA A 46 -4.78 -13.73 8.88
C ALA A 46 -3.84 -12.68 8.24
N PRO A 47 -2.52 -12.78 8.47
CA PRO A 47 -1.56 -11.89 7.82
C PRO A 47 -1.67 -11.92 6.30
N LEU A 48 -1.34 -10.82 5.66
CA LEU A 48 -1.33 -10.77 4.20
C LEU A 48 -0.35 -11.80 3.63
N ASP A 49 -0.78 -12.43 2.54
CA ASP A 49 0.01 -13.40 1.80
C ASP A 49 -0.37 -13.30 0.33
N LEU A 50 0.40 -13.97 -0.51
CA LEU A 50 0.20 -13.95 -1.97
C LEU A 50 -1.25 -14.31 -2.32
N GLY A 51 -1.87 -13.50 -3.18
CA GLY A 51 -3.24 -13.70 -3.63
C GLY A 51 -4.32 -13.13 -2.71
N ARG A 52 -3.97 -12.68 -1.51
CA ARG A 52 -4.93 -12.09 -0.58
C ARG A 52 -5.49 -10.78 -1.14
N ARG A 53 -6.77 -10.55 -0.90
CA ARG A 53 -7.46 -9.34 -1.37
C ARG A 53 -7.85 -8.42 -0.22
N LEU A 54 -7.72 -7.13 -0.46
CA LEU A 54 -8.26 -6.06 0.38
C LEU A 54 -9.29 -5.32 -0.45
N ALA A 55 -10.41 -4.93 0.17
CA ALA A 55 -11.44 -4.16 -0.51
C ALA A 55 -11.63 -2.82 0.19
N TRP A 56 -11.76 -1.75 -0.59
CA TRP A 56 -12.18 -0.46 -0.07
C TRP A 56 -13.60 -0.22 -0.55
N CYS A 57 -14.48 0.10 0.40
CA CYS A 57 -15.91 0.17 0.16
C CYS A 57 -16.43 1.58 0.38
N ASP A 58 -17.51 1.92 -0.33
CA ASP A 58 -18.20 3.19 -0.12
C ASP A 58 -19.10 3.11 1.13
N ALA A 59 -19.84 4.19 1.41
CA ALA A 59 -20.67 4.27 2.60
C ALA A 59 -21.79 3.22 2.65
N SER A 60 -22.16 2.64 1.51
CA SER A 60 -23.16 1.58 1.44
C SER A 60 -22.56 0.18 1.60
N GLY A 61 -21.24 0.08 1.72
CA GLY A 61 -20.53 -1.20 1.81
C GLY A 61 -20.20 -1.82 0.45
N THR A 62 -20.41 -1.07 -0.65
CA THR A 62 -20.08 -1.57 -1.99
C THR A 62 -18.61 -1.36 -2.30
N PRO A 63 -17.86 -2.42 -2.67
CA PRO A 63 -16.47 -2.25 -3.03
C PRO A 63 -16.29 -1.39 -4.30
N TYR A 64 -15.39 -0.42 -4.23
CA TYR A 64 -15.03 0.38 -5.41
C TYR A 64 -13.56 0.18 -5.81
N LEU A 65 -12.73 -0.30 -4.91
CA LEU A 65 -11.31 -0.52 -5.15
C LEU A 65 -10.92 -1.85 -4.52
N ILE A 66 -10.20 -2.68 -5.28
CA ILE A 66 -9.68 -3.97 -4.81
C ILE A 66 -8.16 -3.95 -4.93
N GLY A 67 -7.47 -4.36 -3.87
CA GLY A 67 -6.04 -4.62 -3.89
C GLY A 67 -5.79 -6.12 -3.76
N THR A 68 -4.97 -6.66 -4.64
CA THR A 68 -4.59 -8.07 -4.59
C THR A 68 -3.09 -8.16 -4.37
N VAL A 69 -2.67 -8.95 -3.40
CA VAL A 69 -1.24 -9.14 -3.11
C VAL A 69 -0.61 -9.96 -4.23
N ILE A 70 0.29 -9.35 -4.98
CA ILE A 70 1.00 -9.99 -6.11
C ILE A 70 2.47 -10.27 -5.79
N VAL A 71 3.04 -9.62 -4.77
CA VAL A 71 4.38 -9.92 -4.25
C VAL A 71 4.29 -9.93 -2.73
N CYS A 72 4.75 -11.01 -2.12
CA CYS A 72 4.85 -11.13 -0.67
C CYS A 72 6.12 -11.87 -0.33
N ASP A 73 7.24 -11.12 -0.30
CA ASP A 73 8.54 -11.63 0.06
C ASP A 73 8.87 -11.12 1.47
N ALA A 74 8.74 -12.00 2.45
CA ALA A 74 8.78 -11.64 3.86
C ALA A 74 10.00 -10.79 4.22
N ARG A 75 9.76 -9.64 4.85
CA ARG A 75 10.76 -8.67 5.29
C ARG A 75 11.47 -7.92 4.17
N HIS A 76 11.07 -8.15 2.90
CA HIS A 76 11.71 -7.53 1.75
C HIS A 76 10.76 -6.72 0.89
N ARG A 77 9.62 -7.30 0.53
CA ARG A 77 8.74 -6.62 -0.41
C ARG A 77 7.30 -7.08 -0.32
N LEU A 78 6.40 -6.10 -0.25
CA LEU A 78 4.94 -6.33 -0.31
C LEU A 78 4.38 -5.43 -1.40
N VAL A 79 3.70 -6.02 -2.39
CA VAL A 79 3.08 -5.26 -3.48
C VAL A 79 1.65 -5.72 -3.68
N LEU A 80 0.73 -4.75 -3.73
CA LEU A 80 -0.65 -4.95 -4.11
C LEU A 80 -0.87 -4.39 -5.51
N GLU A 81 -1.63 -5.14 -6.32
CA GLU A 81 -2.13 -4.66 -7.60
C GLU A 81 -3.52 -4.10 -7.40
N LEU A 82 -3.79 -2.90 -7.90
CA LEU A 82 -5.06 -2.21 -7.67
C LEU A 82 -5.96 -2.31 -8.88
N ALA A 83 -7.27 -2.45 -8.62
CA ALA A 83 -8.32 -2.42 -9.63
C ALA A 83 -9.49 -1.58 -9.11
N ASP A 84 -9.83 -0.51 -9.82
CA ASP A 84 -10.90 0.41 -9.44
C ASP A 84 -12.05 0.31 -10.45
N ALA A 85 -13.27 0.18 -9.95
CA ALA A 85 -14.45 0.00 -10.77
C ALA A 85 -14.74 1.22 -11.66
N SER A 86 -14.24 2.40 -11.31
CA SER A 86 -14.47 3.63 -12.07
C SER A 86 -13.51 3.82 -13.24
N TRP A 87 -12.47 3.00 -13.35
CA TRP A 87 -11.49 3.16 -14.43
C TRP A 87 -12.11 2.85 -15.80
N PRO A 88 -11.68 3.55 -16.85
CA PRO A 88 -12.27 3.42 -18.19
C PRO A 88 -12.03 2.05 -18.83
N ARG A 89 -11.04 1.31 -18.32
CA ARG A 89 -10.71 -0.04 -18.75
C ARG A 89 -10.10 -0.80 -17.57
N PRO A 90 -10.05 -2.13 -17.61
CA PRO A 90 -9.27 -2.87 -16.61
C PRO A 90 -7.78 -2.51 -16.71
N ALA A 91 -7.13 -2.38 -15.57
CA ALA A 91 -5.69 -2.18 -15.54
C ALA A 91 -4.99 -3.45 -16.04
N ALA A 92 -3.90 -3.28 -16.79
CA ALA A 92 -3.04 -4.39 -17.16
C ALA A 92 -2.33 -4.95 -15.91
N PRO A 93 -1.89 -6.23 -15.93
CA PRO A 93 -1.14 -6.78 -14.81
C PRO A 93 0.05 -5.89 -14.43
N GLY A 94 0.13 -5.49 -13.15
CA GLY A 94 1.21 -4.64 -12.66
C GLY A 94 1.16 -3.17 -13.06
N GLU A 95 0.10 -2.74 -13.75
CA GLU A 95 -0.02 -1.36 -14.21
C GLU A 95 -0.16 -0.37 -13.04
N VAL A 96 -0.99 -0.69 -12.07
CA VAL A 96 -1.20 0.17 -10.90
C VAL A 96 -0.88 -0.64 -9.66
N THR A 97 0.19 -0.27 -8.97
CA THR A 97 0.63 -0.99 -7.78
C THR A 97 0.74 -0.07 -6.57
N TYR A 98 0.57 -0.67 -5.41
CA TYR A 98 0.70 -0.05 -4.10
C TYR A 98 1.63 -0.94 -3.32
N GLY A 99 2.84 -0.47 -3.04
CA GLY A 99 3.83 -1.39 -2.50
C GLY A 99 4.88 -0.78 -1.61
N PHE A 100 5.53 -1.67 -0.87
CA PHE A 100 6.61 -1.33 0.06
C PHE A 100 7.80 -2.23 -0.20
N THR A 101 8.99 -1.65 -0.22
CA THR A 101 10.25 -2.37 -0.26
C THR A 101 11.03 -2.05 0.99
N LEU A 102 11.50 -3.09 1.68
CA LEU A 102 12.27 -2.97 2.91
C LEU A 102 13.73 -3.29 2.64
N SER A 103 14.60 -2.39 3.07
CA SER A 103 16.06 -2.57 2.99
C SER A 103 16.60 -2.58 4.40
N GLU A 104 17.01 -3.76 4.88
CA GLU A 104 17.56 -3.93 6.22
C GLU A 104 18.94 -3.28 6.29
N GLN A 105 19.17 -2.51 7.34
CA GLN A 105 20.44 -1.88 7.64
C GLN A 105 20.78 -2.09 9.10
N ARG A 106 21.95 -1.63 9.52
CA ARG A 106 22.57 -2.00 10.80
C ARG A 106 21.68 -1.79 12.03
N HIS A 107 20.87 -0.73 12.08
CA HIS A 107 20.06 -0.40 13.25
C HIS A 107 18.60 -0.13 12.90
N GLY A 108 18.12 -0.68 11.79
CA GLY A 108 16.75 -0.47 11.39
C GLY A 108 16.51 -0.86 9.95
N VAL A 109 15.43 -0.30 9.41
CA VAL A 109 14.94 -0.64 8.06
C VAL A 109 14.61 0.64 7.32
N ARG A 110 15.09 0.75 6.08
CA ARG A 110 14.58 1.76 5.17
C ARG A 110 13.36 1.19 4.48
N VAL A 111 12.25 1.93 4.53
CA VAL A 111 11.01 1.56 3.85
C VAL A 111 10.79 2.50 2.69
N ASP A 112 10.71 1.94 1.49
CA ASP A 112 10.39 2.68 0.27
C ASP A 112 8.96 2.35 -0.13
N PHE A 113 8.15 3.38 -0.32
CA PHE A 113 6.74 3.28 -0.73
C PHE A 113 6.60 3.74 -2.17
N ARG A 114 5.81 2.99 -2.95
CA ARG A 114 5.48 3.38 -4.33
C ARG A 114 4.00 3.13 -4.60
N LEU A 115 3.33 4.14 -5.14
CA LEU A 115 1.94 4.04 -5.61
C LEU A 115 1.89 4.56 -7.05
N GLY A 116 1.39 3.76 -7.95
CA GLY A 116 1.21 4.13 -9.36
C GLY A 116 1.48 2.97 -10.31
N ASP A 117 1.36 3.19 -11.58
CA ASP A 117 1.04 4.44 -12.27
C ASP A 117 -0.47 4.75 -12.14
N LEU A 118 -0.82 5.94 -11.68
CA LEU A 118 -2.20 6.35 -11.48
C LEU A 118 -2.85 6.99 -12.73
N ALA A 119 -2.12 7.07 -13.85
CA ALA A 119 -2.56 7.80 -15.03
C ALA A 119 -3.89 7.28 -15.63
N ILE A 120 -4.26 6.03 -15.34
CA ILE A 120 -5.54 5.44 -15.77
C ILE A 120 -6.73 6.10 -15.07
N ASP A 121 -6.54 6.68 -13.88
CA ASP A 121 -7.61 7.28 -13.10
C ASP A 121 -7.91 8.71 -13.55
N ALA A 122 -9.20 9.05 -13.68
CA ALA A 122 -9.60 10.40 -14.07
C ALA A 122 -9.15 11.45 -13.03
N ASP A 123 -9.03 11.04 -11.77
CA ASP A 123 -8.59 11.91 -10.66
C ASP A 123 -7.16 11.62 -10.21
N ALA A 124 -6.31 11.20 -11.14
CA ALA A 124 -4.93 10.76 -10.84
C ALA A 124 -4.14 11.79 -10.01
N LEU A 125 -4.24 13.08 -10.36
CA LEU A 125 -3.50 14.12 -9.67
C LEU A 125 -4.05 14.39 -8.26
N THR A 126 -5.35 14.27 -8.07
CA THR A 126 -5.97 14.37 -6.74
C THR A 126 -5.50 13.22 -5.86
N TRP A 127 -5.47 12.02 -6.41
CA TRP A 127 -4.98 10.85 -5.71
C TRP A 127 -3.50 10.98 -5.34
N ARG A 128 -2.69 11.42 -6.30
CA ARG A 128 -1.27 11.70 -6.06
C ARG A 128 -1.06 12.66 -4.89
N ASP A 129 -1.77 13.79 -4.92
CA ASP A 129 -1.60 14.82 -3.91
C ASP A 129 -2.01 14.32 -2.52
N ALA A 130 -3.08 13.52 -2.44
CA ALA A 130 -3.52 12.92 -1.18
C ALA A 130 -2.43 11.99 -0.60
N TYR A 131 -1.79 11.18 -1.42
CA TYR A 131 -0.77 10.25 -0.94
C TYR A 131 0.59 10.90 -0.72
N VAL A 132 0.92 11.94 -1.46
CA VAL A 132 2.10 12.77 -1.13
C VAL A 132 1.96 13.37 0.27
N ALA A 133 0.75 13.81 0.63
CA ALA A 133 0.48 14.41 1.93
C ALA A 133 0.17 13.37 3.02
N SER A 134 -0.04 12.11 2.69
CA SER A 134 -0.44 11.09 3.66
C SER A 134 0.66 10.79 4.67
N GLN A 135 0.26 10.29 5.83
CA GLN A 135 1.18 9.97 6.92
C GLN A 135 1.29 8.46 7.16
N GLU A 136 1.12 7.66 6.10
CA GLU A 136 1.19 6.21 6.25
C GLU A 136 2.55 5.75 6.75
N LEU A 137 3.64 6.24 6.18
CA LEU A 137 4.99 5.85 6.63
C LEU A 137 5.26 6.28 8.07
N GLU A 138 4.79 7.47 8.47
CA GLU A 138 4.93 7.94 9.84
C GLU A 138 4.17 7.06 10.83
N ARG A 139 2.97 6.63 10.45
CA ARG A 139 2.16 5.71 11.28
C ARG A 139 2.79 4.32 11.36
N ILE A 140 3.32 3.82 10.25
CA ILE A 140 4.05 2.53 10.22
C ILE A 140 5.25 2.60 11.17
N ASP A 141 6.03 3.67 11.09
CA ASP A 141 7.18 3.89 11.96
C ASP A 141 6.76 3.86 13.43
N ARG A 142 5.74 4.63 13.79
CA ARG A 142 5.26 4.68 15.18
C ARG A 142 4.80 3.30 15.67
N LEU A 143 4.03 2.58 14.86
CA LEU A 143 3.53 1.25 15.21
C LEU A 143 4.66 0.24 15.36
N ALA A 144 5.66 0.30 14.49
CA ALA A 144 6.82 -0.61 14.55
C ALA A 144 7.65 -0.41 15.82
N ARG A 145 7.62 0.81 16.38
CA ARG A 145 8.37 1.13 17.59
C ARG A 145 7.56 0.99 18.88
N GLU A 146 6.24 0.76 18.78
CA GLU A 146 5.44 0.49 19.96
C GLU A 146 5.84 -0.84 20.58
N ASN A 147 5.85 -0.91 21.91
CA ASN A 147 6.04 -2.18 22.61
C ASN A 147 4.82 -3.06 22.40
N PRO A 148 5.02 -4.37 22.14
CA PRO A 148 3.92 -5.30 22.00
C PRO A 148 3.14 -5.49 23.30
#